data_5760ed2127a908d868622043830c4483
#
_entry.id   5760ed2127a908d868622043830c4483
#
_cell.length_a   1.000
_cell.length_b   1.000
_cell.length_c   1.000
_cell.angle_alpha   90.00
_cell.angle_beta   90.00
_cell.angle_gamma   90.00
#
_symmetry.space_group_name_H-M   'P 1'
#
loop_
_entity.id
_entity.type
_entity.pdbx_description
1 polymer ?
#
loop_
_entity_poly.entity_id
_entity_poly.type
_entity_poly.pdbx_seq_one_letter_code
_entity_poly.pdbx_strand_id
1 'polypeptide(L)'
;MKPPDRLHFTESDEANRLLATDGLALLIGMLLDQQFPMERAFFGPQLLKDRLGEDLDAERIAAWDLAGLEEIFKGPPAIHRYPASMAKRTQDLCAVLVDEYEGKVSNLWETARDGADLLKRLKALPGFGEGKSRIFVGVLGKRMGVRPEGWEEAAADWPSIADVATFDDVFTLRERKKLMKKAKAESGG
;
A
#
# COMPACT_ATOMS: atom_id res chain seq x y z
N MET A 1 19.15 -1.08 7.11
CA MET A 1 18.86 0.36 7.21
C MET A 1 17.72 0.51 8.20
N LYS A 2 17.80 1.48 9.12
CA LYS A 2 16.69 1.76 10.05
C LYS A 2 15.50 2.30 9.23
N PRO A 3 14.26 1.86 9.48
CA PRO A 3 13.08 2.45 8.83
C PRO A 3 13.05 3.97 9.07
N PRO A 4 12.55 4.76 8.11
CA PRO A 4 12.45 6.21 8.28
C PRO A 4 11.39 6.55 9.33
N ASP A 5 11.50 7.73 9.96
CA ASP A 5 10.48 8.21 10.90
C ASP A 5 9.16 8.58 10.20
N ARG A 6 9.23 8.86 8.89
CA ARG A 6 8.07 9.18 8.03
C ARG A 6 8.35 8.82 6.58
N LEU A 7 7.29 8.52 5.85
CA LEU A 7 7.27 8.51 4.39
C LEU A 7 6.75 9.87 3.88
N HIS A 8 6.93 10.17 2.59
CA HIS A 8 6.53 11.46 2.02
C HIS A 8 5.50 11.25 0.89
N PHE A 9 4.51 10.38 1.13
CA PHE A 9 3.52 9.99 0.12
C PHE A 9 2.28 10.87 0.13
N THR A 10 2.08 11.66 1.20
CA THR A 10 0.92 12.55 1.40
C THR A 10 1.37 13.93 1.89
N GLU A 11 0.43 14.89 1.91
CA GLU A 11 0.66 16.20 2.54
C GLU A 11 0.58 16.13 4.07
N SER A 12 -0.04 15.09 4.63
CA SER A 12 -0.22 14.93 6.06
C SER A 12 1.02 14.31 6.72
N ASP A 13 1.65 15.05 7.60
CA ASP A 13 2.79 14.55 8.38
C ASP A 13 2.39 13.37 9.28
N GLU A 14 1.18 13.40 9.84
CA GLU A 14 0.64 12.32 10.66
C GLU A 14 0.44 11.03 9.85
N ALA A 15 -0.18 11.12 8.67
CA ALA A 15 -0.33 9.97 7.78
C ALA A 15 1.04 9.44 7.33
N ASN A 16 1.99 10.31 7.00
CA ASN A 16 3.34 9.93 6.61
C ASN A 16 4.10 9.19 7.73
N ARG A 17 3.90 9.56 8.99
CA ARG A 17 4.44 8.84 10.15
C ARG A 17 3.75 7.49 10.34
N LEU A 18 2.42 7.46 10.25
CA LEU A 18 1.65 6.22 10.33
C LEU A 18 2.14 5.20 9.30
N LEU A 19 2.29 5.61 8.04
CA LEU A 19 2.80 4.74 6.96
C LEU A 19 4.22 4.21 7.22
N ALA A 20 5.06 4.97 7.91
CA ALA A 20 6.42 4.56 8.22
C ALA A 20 6.52 3.63 9.43
N THR A 21 5.59 3.70 10.36
CA THR A 21 5.63 2.99 11.65
C THR A 21 4.66 1.83 11.75
N ASP A 22 3.62 1.81 10.91
CA ASP A 22 2.59 0.77 10.86
C ASP A 22 2.59 0.10 9.48
N GLY A 23 3.09 -1.13 9.42
CA GLY A 23 3.13 -1.91 8.19
C GLY A 23 1.75 -2.24 7.63
N LEU A 24 0.72 -2.37 8.48
CA LEU A 24 -0.65 -2.60 8.03
C LEU A 24 -1.20 -1.35 7.34
N ALA A 25 -0.93 -0.16 7.88
CA ALA A 25 -1.27 1.10 7.23
C ALA A 25 -0.61 1.23 5.85
N LEU A 26 0.68 0.89 5.75
CA LEU A 26 1.41 0.93 4.48
C LEU A 26 0.82 -0.05 3.46
N LEU A 27 0.48 -1.27 3.88
CA LEU A 27 -0.10 -2.29 3.03
C LEU A 27 -1.52 -1.90 2.55
N ILE A 28 -2.36 -1.35 3.44
CA ILE A 28 -3.69 -0.82 3.09
C ILE A 28 -3.56 0.36 2.13
N GLY A 29 -2.64 1.29 2.37
CA GLY A 29 -2.38 2.41 1.45
C GLY A 29 -2.05 1.93 0.04
N MET A 30 -1.20 0.90 -0.06
CA MET A 30 -0.88 0.27 -1.34
C MET A 30 -2.08 -0.45 -1.98
N LEU A 31 -2.93 -1.10 -1.18
CA LEU A 31 -4.19 -1.68 -1.68
C LEU A 31 -5.08 -0.61 -2.32
N LEU A 32 -5.21 0.54 -1.67
CA LEU A 32 -6.07 1.65 -2.12
C LEU A 32 -5.51 2.39 -3.34
N ASP A 33 -4.21 2.25 -3.64
CA ASP A 33 -3.57 2.89 -4.81
C ASP A 33 -3.96 2.19 -6.12
N GLN A 34 -5.24 2.36 -6.50
CA GLN A 34 -5.77 1.87 -7.75
C GLN A 34 -6.90 2.77 -8.26
N GLN A 35 -6.77 3.31 -9.48
CA GLN A 35 -7.75 4.21 -10.09
C GLN A 35 -8.15 5.39 -9.17
N PHE A 36 -7.22 5.86 -8.37
CA PHE A 36 -7.40 6.86 -7.34
C PHE A 36 -6.10 7.68 -7.20
N PRO A 37 -6.14 8.98 -6.84
CA PRO A 37 -4.93 9.75 -6.63
C PRO A 37 -4.08 9.12 -5.52
N MET A 38 -2.79 8.90 -5.82
CA MET A 38 -1.85 8.20 -4.96
C MET A 38 -1.78 8.80 -3.55
N GLU A 39 -1.65 10.13 -3.46
CA GLU A 39 -1.59 10.85 -2.20
C GLU A 39 -2.86 10.68 -1.35
N ARG A 40 -4.02 10.52 -1.98
CA ARG A 40 -5.28 10.21 -1.29
C ARG A 40 -5.37 8.75 -0.88
N ALA A 41 -4.87 7.84 -1.70
CA ALA A 41 -4.82 6.41 -1.38
C ALA A 41 -3.98 6.16 -0.12
N PHE A 42 -2.80 6.77 -0.04
CA PHE A 42 -1.92 6.64 1.12
C PHE A 42 -2.36 7.48 2.35
N PHE A 43 -3.27 8.43 2.17
CA PHE A 43 -3.95 9.10 3.28
C PHE A 43 -5.11 8.24 3.85
N GLY A 44 -5.65 7.32 3.06
CA GLY A 44 -6.77 6.46 3.43
C GLY A 44 -6.61 5.71 4.75
N PRO A 45 -5.45 5.09 5.05
CA PRO A 45 -5.20 4.41 6.32
C PRO A 45 -5.32 5.32 7.55
N GLN A 46 -4.94 6.60 7.45
CA GLN A 46 -5.12 7.58 8.53
C GLN A 46 -6.62 7.85 8.77
N LEU A 47 -7.38 8.08 7.69
CA LEU A 47 -8.84 8.24 7.81
C LEU A 47 -9.52 7.02 8.41
N LEU A 48 -9.06 5.82 8.02
CA LEU A 48 -9.59 4.57 8.58
C LEU A 48 -9.31 4.48 10.08
N LYS A 49 -8.06 4.70 10.50
CA LYS A 49 -7.65 4.72 11.89
C LYS A 49 -8.47 5.72 12.72
N ASP A 50 -8.60 6.96 12.25
CA ASP A 50 -9.33 8.03 12.94
C ASP A 50 -10.80 7.67 13.16
N ARG A 51 -11.43 7.02 12.17
CA ARG A 51 -12.84 6.62 12.23
C ARG A 51 -13.08 5.36 13.06
N LEU A 52 -12.11 4.45 13.10
CA LEU A 52 -12.15 3.31 14.01
C LEU A 52 -11.94 3.75 15.46
N GLY A 53 -11.28 4.91 15.68
CA GLY A 53 -10.98 5.46 17.01
C GLY A 53 -9.86 4.72 17.74
N GLU A 54 -9.05 3.93 17.03
CA GLU A 54 -8.00 3.08 17.59
C GLU A 54 -6.96 2.70 16.53
N ASP A 55 -5.87 2.06 16.95
CA ASP A 55 -4.83 1.57 16.04
C ASP A 55 -5.38 0.52 15.08
N LEU A 56 -4.81 0.47 13.87
CA LEU A 56 -5.18 -0.52 12.86
C LEU A 56 -4.76 -1.91 13.34
N ASP A 57 -5.68 -2.84 13.30
CA ASP A 57 -5.48 -4.21 13.72
C ASP A 57 -6.14 -5.17 12.72
N ALA A 58 -5.37 -6.15 12.22
CA ALA A 58 -5.84 -7.04 11.16
C ALA A 58 -6.97 -7.96 11.65
N GLU A 59 -6.88 -8.49 12.88
CA GLU A 59 -7.91 -9.40 13.44
C GLU A 59 -9.24 -8.66 13.61
N ARG A 60 -9.18 -7.42 14.11
CA ARG A 60 -10.38 -6.60 14.33
C ARG A 60 -11.02 -6.18 13.01
N ILE A 61 -10.23 -5.74 12.03
CA ILE A 61 -10.76 -5.35 10.70
C ILE A 61 -11.35 -6.59 10.00
N ALA A 62 -10.70 -7.74 10.07
CA ALA A 62 -11.19 -8.99 9.49
C ALA A 62 -12.54 -9.42 10.11
N ALA A 63 -12.70 -9.23 11.42
CA ALA A 63 -13.91 -9.58 12.16
C ALA A 63 -15.00 -8.50 12.15
N TRP A 64 -14.73 -7.31 11.57
CA TRP A 64 -15.69 -6.19 11.55
C TRP A 64 -16.94 -6.55 10.77
N ASP A 65 -18.09 -6.01 11.19
CA ASP A 65 -19.29 -6.06 10.34
C ASP A 65 -19.05 -5.33 9.01
N LEU A 66 -19.22 -6.03 7.89
CA LEU A 66 -18.88 -5.47 6.58
C LEU A 66 -19.71 -4.22 6.26
N ALA A 67 -21.00 -4.21 6.59
CA ALA A 67 -21.86 -3.05 6.35
C ALA A 67 -21.38 -1.84 7.17
N GLY A 68 -20.98 -2.05 8.41
CA GLY A 68 -20.38 -1.00 9.25
C GLY A 68 -19.05 -0.51 8.71
N LEU A 69 -18.19 -1.41 8.22
CA LEU A 69 -16.92 -1.04 7.59
C LEU A 69 -17.13 -0.25 6.30
N GLU A 70 -18.11 -0.61 5.48
CA GLU A 70 -18.47 0.15 4.28
C GLU A 70 -18.91 1.58 4.61
N GLU A 71 -19.69 1.78 5.67
CA GLU A 71 -20.07 3.14 6.12
C GLU A 71 -18.84 3.95 6.57
N ILE A 72 -17.89 3.31 7.26
CA ILE A 72 -16.60 3.94 7.62
C ILE A 72 -15.84 4.39 6.36
N PHE A 73 -15.82 3.56 5.31
CA PHE A 73 -15.17 3.89 4.04
C PHE A 73 -15.90 4.98 3.24
N LYS A 74 -17.22 5.07 3.34
CA LYS A 74 -18.03 6.11 2.66
C LYS A 74 -17.77 7.50 3.23
N GLY A 75 -17.52 7.62 4.52
CA GLY A 75 -17.16 8.87 5.18
C GLY A 75 -18.27 9.89 5.31
N PRO A 76 -18.09 11.18 5.25
CA PRO A 76 -17.22 12.05 4.44
C PRO A 76 -15.86 12.39 5.09
N PRO A 77 -14.82 12.64 4.30
CA PRO A 77 -14.69 12.31 2.87
C PRO A 77 -14.57 10.79 2.65
N ALA A 78 -14.98 10.28 1.48
CA ALA A 78 -14.82 8.88 1.18
C ALA A 78 -13.32 8.49 1.16
N ILE A 79 -12.99 7.34 1.75
CA ILE A 79 -11.61 6.81 1.78
C ILE A 79 -11.14 6.48 0.36
N HIS A 80 -12.06 6.06 -0.51
CA HIS A 80 -11.78 5.72 -1.90
C HIS A 80 -12.99 6.05 -2.78
N ARG A 81 -12.77 6.19 -4.12
CA ARG A 81 -13.87 6.41 -5.08
C ARG A 81 -14.84 5.22 -5.17
N TYR A 82 -14.39 4.02 -4.77
CA TYR A 82 -15.19 2.80 -4.67
C TYR A 82 -15.21 2.28 -3.23
N PRO A 83 -15.86 2.99 -2.28
CA PRO A 83 -15.68 2.75 -0.87
C PRO A 83 -16.12 1.35 -0.43
N ALA A 84 -17.28 0.86 -0.86
CA ALA A 84 -17.77 -0.46 -0.50
C ALA A 84 -16.84 -1.59 -1.00
N SER A 85 -16.40 -1.51 -2.26
CA SER A 85 -15.47 -2.48 -2.82
C SER A 85 -14.12 -2.49 -2.10
N MET A 86 -13.61 -1.30 -1.70
CA MET A 86 -12.35 -1.21 -0.99
C MET A 86 -12.46 -1.64 0.48
N ALA A 87 -13.58 -1.37 1.15
CA ALA A 87 -13.88 -1.89 2.46
C ALA A 87 -13.80 -3.43 2.47
N LYS A 88 -14.50 -4.08 1.53
CA LYS A 88 -14.48 -5.53 1.37
C LYS A 88 -13.06 -6.05 1.11
N ARG A 89 -12.32 -5.44 0.20
CA ARG A 89 -10.93 -5.86 -0.10
C ARG A 89 -9.98 -5.65 1.07
N THR A 90 -10.15 -4.59 1.84
CA THR A 90 -9.36 -4.36 3.06
C THR A 90 -9.66 -5.43 4.11
N GLN A 91 -10.93 -5.79 4.27
CA GLN A 91 -11.33 -6.88 5.15
C GLN A 91 -10.75 -8.22 4.71
N ASP A 92 -10.84 -8.55 3.42
CA ASP A 92 -10.29 -9.79 2.86
C ASP A 92 -8.75 -9.85 3.00
N LEU A 93 -8.07 -8.72 2.79
CA LEU A 93 -6.63 -8.59 3.03
C LEU A 93 -6.28 -8.90 4.49
N CYS A 94 -7.00 -8.32 5.42
CA CYS A 94 -6.80 -8.55 6.84
C CYS A 94 -7.09 -10.01 7.23
N ALA A 95 -8.12 -10.64 6.65
CA ALA A 95 -8.40 -12.05 6.88
C ALA A 95 -7.24 -12.95 6.44
N VAL A 96 -6.64 -12.70 5.28
CA VAL A 96 -5.43 -13.44 4.83
C VAL A 96 -4.25 -13.21 5.79
N LEU A 97 -4.07 -11.99 6.30
CA LEU A 97 -3.01 -11.74 7.29
C LEU A 97 -3.24 -12.52 8.58
N VAL A 98 -4.48 -12.64 9.03
CA VAL A 98 -4.83 -13.45 10.21
C VAL A 98 -4.55 -14.93 9.96
N ASP A 99 -5.04 -15.46 8.85
CA ASP A 99 -4.99 -16.90 8.54
C ASP A 99 -3.57 -17.38 8.23
N GLU A 100 -2.78 -16.59 7.51
CA GLU A 100 -1.47 -17.03 6.98
C GLU A 100 -0.28 -16.39 7.70
N TYR A 101 -0.47 -15.25 8.38
CA TYR A 101 0.63 -14.45 8.96
C TYR A 101 0.41 -14.10 10.44
N GLU A 102 -0.46 -14.83 11.16
CA GLU A 102 -0.74 -14.63 12.60
C GLU A 102 -1.24 -13.19 12.91
N GLY A 103 -1.94 -12.55 11.99
CA GLY A 103 -2.38 -11.16 12.10
C GLY A 103 -1.25 -10.11 12.03
N LYS A 104 0.00 -10.55 11.89
CA LYS A 104 1.18 -9.68 11.88
C LYS A 104 1.68 -9.45 10.46
N VAL A 105 1.47 -8.24 9.96
CA VAL A 105 1.91 -7.88 8.62
C VAL A 105 3.43 -8.02 8.43
N SER A 106 4.24 -7.84 9.49
CA SER A 106 5.69 -8.03 9.42
C SER A 106 6.07 -9.47 9.04
N ASN A 107 5.29 -10.47 9.44
CA ASN A 107 5.54 -11.86 9.07
C ASN A 107 5.47 -12.09 7.56
N LEU A 108 4.74 -11.26 6.82
CA LEU A 108 4.67 -11.32 5.36
C LEU A 108 6.05 -11.14 4.70
N TRP A 109 6.90 -10.27 5.25
CA TRP A 109 8.22 -9.98 4.68
C TRP A 109 9.40 -10.44 5.53
N GLU A 110 9.31 -10.45 6.87
CA GLU A 110 10.42 -10.84 7.73
C GLU A 110 10.73 -12.34 7.64
N THR A 111 9.71 -13.17 7.34
CA THR A 111 9.87 -14.61 7.15
C THR A 111 10.03 -15.01 5.67
N ALA A 112 10.08 -14.06 4.75
CA ALA A 112 10.34 -14.34 3.35
C ALA A 112 11.80 -14.81 3.16
N ARG A 113 11.99 -15.89 2.39
CA ARG A 113 13.31 -16.50 2.15
C ARG A 113 14.21 -15.63 1.28
N ASP A 114 13.59 -14.98 0.30
CA ASP A 114 14.24 -14.16 -0.72
C ASP A 114 13.22 -13.19 -1.37
N GLY A 115 13.69 -12.35 -2.28
CA GLY A 115 12.84 -11.39 -2.99
C GLY A 115 11.76 -12.04 -3.85
N ALA A 116 12.04 -13.21 -4.44
CA ALA A 116 11.07 -13.94 -5.24
C ALA A 116 9.94 -14.53 -4.37
N ASP A 117 10.27 -15.05 -3.19
CA ASP A 117 9.28 -15.52 -2.21
C ASP A 117 8.42 -14.37 -1.69
N LEU A 118 9.05 -13.22 -1.37
CA LEU A 118 8.33 -12.00 -0.98
C LEU A 118 7.34 -11.56 -2.07
N LEU A 119 7.79 -11.49 -3.32
CA LEU A 119 6.93 -11.15 -4.46
C LEU A 119 5.76 -12.14 -4.61
N LYS A 120 6.03 -13.43 -4.49
CA LYS A 120 5.00 -14.48 -4.55
C LYS A 120 3.95 -14.29 -3.46
N ARG A 121 4.35 -14.03 -2.22
CA ARG A 121 3.44 -13.78 -1.08
C ARG A 121 2.57 -12.55 -1.32
N LEU A 122 3.16 -11.45 -1.77
CA LEU A 122 2.43 -10.23 -2.09
C LEU A 122 1.40 -10.45 -3.20
N LYS A 123 1.74 -11.20 -4.25
CA LYS A 123 0.82 -11.53 -5.35
C LYS A 123 -0.36 -12.39 -4.93
N ALA A 124 -0.25 -13.12 -3.83
CA ALA A 124 -1.34 -13.92 -3.27
C ALA A 124 -2.35 -13.08 -2.47
N LEU A 125 -2.01 -11.82 -2.13
CA LEU A 125 -2.89 -10.95 -1.37
C LEU A 125 -4.06 -10.43 -2.22
N PRO A 126 -5.27 -10.30 -1.63
CA PRO A 126 -6.41 -9.66 -2.29
C PRO A 126 -6.07 -8.27 -2.80
N GLY A 127 -6.34 -8.02 -4.10
CA GLY A 127 -6.10 -6.71 -4.72
C GLY A 127 -4.65 -6.42 -5.13
N PHE A 128 -3.74 -7.38 -4.96
CA PHE A 128 -2.33 -7.26 -5.36
C PHE A 128 -2.05 -8.08 -6.62
N GLY A 129 -1.98 -7.43 -7.77
CA GLY A 129 -1.48 -8.04 -9.01
C GLY A 129 0.05 -7.93 -9.11
N GLU A 130 0.61 -8.49 -10.20
CA GLU A 130 2.07 -8.49 -10.47
C GLU A 130 2.71 -7.10 -10.32
N GLY A 131 2.16 -6.09 -11.02
CA GLY A 131 2.73 -4.74 -11.03
C GLY A 131 2.71 -4.08 -9.66
N LYS A 132 1.59 -4.16 -8.93
CA LYS A 132 1.46 -3.61 -7.58
C LYS A 132 2.40 -4.30 -6.60
N SER A 133 2.52 -5.62 -6.68
CA SER A 133 3.42 -6.40 -5.82
C SER A 133 4.89 -6.03 -6.03
N ARG A 134 5.33 -5.89 -7.29
CA ARG A 134 6.69 -5.45 -7.62
C ARG A 134 6.97 -4.03 -7.13
N ILE A 135 6.02 -3.12 -7.25
CA ILE A 135 6.12 -1.76 -6.68
C ILE A 135 6.27 -1.83 -5.16
N PHE A 136 5.49 -2.68 -4.49
CA PHE A 136 5.53 -2.78 -3.03
C PHE A 136 6.84 -3.41 -2.53
N VAL A 137 7.40 -4.40 -3.24
CA VAL A 137 8.77 -4.88 -2.97
C VAL A 137 9.77 -3.71 -3.02
N GLY A 138 9.63 -2.85 -4.03
CA GLY A 138 10.46 -1.63 -4.16
C GLY A 138 10.28 -0.66 -3.00
N VAL A 139 9.05 -0.43 -2.52
CA VAL A 139 8.77 0.41 -1.33
C VAL A 139 9.45 -0.20 -0.09
N LEU A 140 9.26 -1.48 0.15
CA LEU A 140 9.87 -2.19 1.27
C LEU A 140 11.40 -2.10 1.23
N GLY A 141 12.02 -2.36 0.09
CA GLY A 141 13.48 -2.33 -0.06
C GLY A 141 14.09 -0.94 0.00
N LYS A 142 13.53 0.03 -0.76
CA LYS A 142 14.08 1.39 -0.89
C LYS A 142 13.75 2.28 0.30
N ARG A 143 12.55 2.13 0.90
CA ARG A 143 12.05 3.04 1.94
C ARG A 143 12.08 2.42 3.33
N MET A 144 11.72 1.14 3.47
CA MET A 144 11.58 0.50 4.78
C MET A 144 12.80 -0.33 5.19
N GLY A 145 13.76 -0.53 4.30
CA GLY A 145 14.99 -1.30 4.59
C GLY A 145 14.76 -2.81 4.63
N VAL A 146 13.62 -3.31 4.15
CA VAL A 146 13.34 -4.75 4.01
C VAL A 146 13.96 -5.25 2.71
N ARG A 147 15.09 -5.95 2.79
CA ARG A 147 15.95 -6.32 1.66
C ARG A 147 16.33 -7.79 1.68
N PRO A 148 15.37 -8.72 1.50
CA PRO A 148 15.74 -10.12 1.31
C PRO A 148 16.61 -10.27 0.04
N GLU A 149 17.42 -11.32 -0.03
CA GLU A 149 18.29 -11.58 -1.19
C GLU A 149 17.47 -11.55 -2.49
N GLY A 150 17.96 -10.85 -3.53
CA GLY A 150 17.28 -10.72 -4.83
C GLY A 150 16.04 -9.80 -4.82
N TRP A 151 15.91 -8.92 -3.82
CA TRP A 151 14.76 -8.00 -3.78
C TRP A 151 14.75 -6.98 -4.93
N GLU A 152 15.93 -6.56 -5.43
CA GLU A 152 16.04 -5.63 -6.53
C GLU A 152 15.43 -6.19 -7.82
N GLU A 153 15.69 -7.46 -8.12
CA GLU A 153 15.14 -8.17 -9.29
C GLU A 153 13.64 -8.42 -9.16
N ALA A 154 13.16 -8.59 -7.93
CA ALA A 154 11.74 -8.75 -7.62
C ALA A 154 10.99 -7.42 -7.63
N ALA A 155 11.66 -6.29 -7.41
CA ALA A 155 11.07 -4.96 -7.43
C ALA A 155 10.69 -4.50 -8.85
N ALA A 156 9.87 -3.44 -8.93
CA ALA A 156 9.57 -2.77 -10.19
C ALA A 156 10.80 -2.02 -10.71
N ASP A 157 11.12 -2.20 -11.98
CA ASP A 157 12.19 -1.52 -12.72
C ASP A 157 11.71 -0.23 -13.44
N TRP A 158 10.46 0.17 -13.20
CA TRP A 158 9.86 1.40 -13.72
C TRP A 158 9.57 2.41 -12.60
N PRO A 159 9.44 3.72 -12.91
CA PRO A 159 9.16 4.76 -11.92
C PRO A 159 7.86 4.51 -11.14
N SER A 160 7.95 4.52 -9.83
CA SER A 160 6.84 4.18 -8.93
C SER A 160 6.90 4.96 -7.61
N ILE A 161 5.92 4.76 -6.74
CA ILE A 161 5.91 5.34 -5.38
C ILE A 161 7.16 4.95 -4.56
N ALA A 162 7.81 3.84 -4.90
CA ALA A 162 9.06 3.43 -4.28
C ALA A 162 10.21 4.45 -4.47
N ASP A 163 10.12 5.30 -5.49
CA ASP A 163 11.14 6.32 -5.82
C ASP A 163 10.86 7.68 -5.17
N VAL A 164 9.71 7.84 -4.52
CA VAL A 164 9.33 9.08 -3.82
C VAL A 164 10.13 9.23 -2.53
N ALA A 165 10.98 10.25 -2.47
CA ALA A 165 11.77 10.61 -1.30
C ALA A 165 11.24 11.87 -0.61
N THR A 166 10.63 12.78 -1.37
CA THR A 166 9.97 13.99 -0.90
C THR A 166 8.56 14.06 -1.46
N PHE A 167 7.68 14.90 -0.88
CA PHE A 167 6.31 15.03 -1.40
C PHE A 167 6.28 15.60 -2.83
N ASP A 168 7.23 16.44 -3.20
CA ASP A 168 7.35 16.99 -4.57
C ASP A 168 7.60 15.90 -5.61
N ASP A 169 8.24 14.78 -5.23
CA ASP A 169 8.45 13.63 -6.12
C ASP A 169 7.14 12.97 -6.55
N VAL A 170 6.06 13.12 -5.78
CA VAL A 170 4.71 12.62 -6.14
C VAL A 170 4.24 13.30 -7.43
N PHE A 171 4.42 14.61 -7.54
CA PHE A 171 4.06 15.37 -8.75
C PHE A 171 4.95 15.02 -9.93
N THR A 172 6.27 14.93 -9.70
CA THR A 172 7.24 14.50 -10.71
C THR A 172 6.91 13.09 -11.25
N LEU A 173 6.58 12.16 -10.37
CA LEU A 173 6.18 10.81 -10.74
C LEU A 173 4.89 10.81 -11.58
N ARG A 174 3.91 11.64 -11.21
CA ARG A 174 2.65 11.79 -11.96
C ARG A 174 2.90 12.27 -13.39
N GLU A 175 3.73 13.28 -13.56
CA GLU A 175 4.09 13.79 -14.90
C GLU A 175 4.87 12.75 -15.73
N ARG A 176 5.82 12.04 -15.14
CA ARG A 176 6.52 10.92 -15.79
C ARG A 176 5.56 9.83 -16.26
N LYS A 177 4.61 9.42 -15.42
CA LYS A 177 3.59 8.42 -15.78
C LYS A 177 2.71 8.89 -16.95
N LYS A 178 2.33 10.18 -17.00
CA LYS A 178 1.58 10.75 -18.13
C LYS A 178 2.38 10.68 -19.44
N LEU A 179 3.66 11.09 -19.40
CA LEU A 179 4.54 11.05 -20.57
C LEU A 179 4.74 9.63 -21.08
N MET A 180 5.00 8.67 -20.19
CA MET A 180 5.14 7.26 -20.55
C MET A 180 3.87 6.70 -21.19
N LYS A 181 2.70 7.02 -20.65
CA LYS A 181 1.41 6.59 -21.19
C LYS A 181 1.17 7.18 -22.57
N LYS A 182 1.51 8.46 -22.79
CA LYS A 182 1.41 9.13 -24.09
C LYS A 182 2.34 8.49 -25.12
N ALA A 183 3.61 8.29 -24.78
CA ALA A 183 4.59 7.65 -25.67
C ALA A 183 4.17 6.22 -26.06
N LYS A 184 3.62 5.45 -25.11
CA LYS A 184 3.10 4.10 -25.39
C LYS A 184 1.89 4.13 -26.33
N ALA A 185 1.02 5.10 -26.21
CA ALA A 185 -0.14 5.27 -27.10
C ALA A 185 0.29 5.66 -28.52
N GLU A 186 1.34 6.48 -28.66
CA GLU A 186 1.90 6.91 -29.95
C GLU A 186 2.72 5.81 -30.65
N SER A 187 3.34 4.89 -29.90
CA SER A 187 4.12 3.77 -30.44
C SER A 187 3.32 2.50 -30.75
N GLY A 188 2.06 2.45 -30.34
CA GLY A 188 1.16 1.30 -30.55
C GLY A 188 0.08 1.51 -31.61
N GLY A 189 0.22 2.57 -32.46
CA GLY A 189 -0.65 2.86 -33.60
C GLY A 189 -0.06 2.37 -34.92
#